data_3ab43e10251f430a68bea40fce37ba5f
#
_entry.id   3ab43e10251f430a68bea40fce37ba5f
#
_cell.length_a   1.000
_cell.length_b   1.000
_cell.length_c   1.000
_cell.angle_alpha   90.00
_cell.angle_beta   90.00
_cell.angle_gamma   90.00
#
_symmetry.space_group_name_H-M   'P 1'
#
loop_
_entity.id
_entity.type
_entity.pdbx_description
1 polymer ?
#
loop_
_entity_poly.entity_id
_entity_poly.type
_entity_poly.pdbx_seq_one_letter_code
_entity_poly.pdbx_strand_id
1 'polypeptide(L)'
;MAVGGALLALGGNAVAQTVKPCIVTVVRIQGVARYSLGDNAWHPLQVGKILGSGAIIQSAANSSVDIVLSGDPVAMPQAVSAPDAIVPAADPNVRGLVSYKPMVEQNVIRMWGNTVLAVDKLTQYDTGVDTVSDSELDLRTGRIFFNVKKMSASSQFIIKIPNGVAGIRGSWGTADADTGVVAMGGGSAVESCLVNGQPSTSVINAGFQSNPQGGNPIPILPDVLDNFRVTLTSLVTLYQCPNGAPDHHHHDEGKVRTSKTSTD
;
A
#
# COMPACT_ATOMS: atom_id res chain seq x y z
N MET A 1 47.66 38.79 -34.69
CA MET A 1 47.67 37.89 -33.52
C MET A 1 46.26 37.37 -33.35
N ALA A 2 46.00 36.08 -33.69
CA ALA A 2 44.72 35.44 -33.53
C ALA A 2 44.83 34.53 -32.26
N VAL A 3 44.00 34.84 -31.27
CA VAL A 3 43.89 34.04 -30.04
C VAL A 3 42.73 33.04 -30.28
N GLY A 4 43.09 31.76 -30.51
CA GLY A 4 42.14 30.67 -30.61
C GLY A 4 41.76 30.20 -29.19
N GLY A 5 40.46 30.41 -28.81
CA GLY A 5 39.90 29.85 -27.61
C GLY A 5 39.46 28.39 -27.84
N ALA A 6 40.08 27.43 -27.18
CA ALA A 6 39.65 26.03 -27.16
C ALA A 6 38.46 25.87 -26.19
N LEU A 7 37.31 25.52 -26.73
CA LEU A 7 36.10 25.17 -25.96
C LEU A 7 36.22 23.71 -25.54
N LEU A 8 36.52 23.46 -24.27
CA LEU A 8 36.51 22.13 -23.65
C LEU A 8 35.04 21.75 -23.42
N ALA A 9 34.49 20.86 -24.25
CA ALA A 9 33.22 20.22 -24.04
C ALA A 9 33.38 19.14 -22.96
N LEU A 10 32.92 19.43 -21.74
CA LEU A 10 32.75 18.43 -20.69
C LEU A 10 31.56 17.55 -21.06
N GLY A 11 31.84 16.43 -21.72
CA GLY A 11 30.86 15.36 -21.95
C GLY A 11 30.51 14.69 -20.65
N GLY A 12 29.48 15.16 -19.95
CA GLY A 12 28.90 14.42 -18.84
C GLY A 12 28.21 13.16 -19.36
N ASN A 13 28.69 11.98 -18.98
CA ASN A 13 27.98 10.73 -19.22
C ASN A 13 26.66 10.76 -18.42
N ALA A 14 25.56 11.10 -19.07
CA ALA A 14 24.23 10.89 -18.50
C ALA A 14 23.99 9.38 -18.44
N VAL A 15 24.08 8.77 -17.27
CA VAL A 15 23.65 7.40 -17.04
C VAL A 15 22.13 7.41 -17.16
N ALA A 16 21.60 6.80 -18.21
CA ALA A 16 20.16 6.65 -18.39
C ALA A 16 19.63 5.79 -17.23
N GLN A 17 18.76 6.37 -16.41
CA GLN A 17 18.09 5.64 -15.34
C GLN A 17 17.15 4.59 -15.94
N THR A 18 17.36 3.32 -15.60
CA THR A 18 16.51 2.24 -16.07
C THR A 18 15.26 2.17 -15.22
N VAL A 19 14.12 2.55 -15.80
CA VAL A 19 12.80 2.40 -15.17
C VAL A 19 12.38 0.93 -15.27
N LYS A 20 12.06 0.32 -14.13
CA LYS A 20 11.55 -1.06 -14.04
C LYS A 20 10.03 -1.03 -13.79
N PRO A 21 9.25 -1.89 -14.47
CA PRO A 21 7.84 -2.07 -14.11
C PRO A 21 7.73 -2.70 -12.73
N CYS A 22 6.80 -2.22 -11.92
CA CYS A 22 6.34 -2.92 -10.73
C CYS A 22 5.10 -3.75 -11.06
N ILE A 23 4.75 -4.64 -10.17
CA ILE A 23 3.68 -5.61 -10.32
C ILE A 23 2.74 -5.62 -9.12
N VAL A 24 1.54 -6.12 -9.36
CA VAL A 24 0.54 -6.47 -8.37
C VAL A 24 0.57 -7.98 -8.19
N THR A 25 0.78 -8.46 -6.97
CA THR A 25 0.59 -9.87 -6.61
C THR A 25 -0.68 -10.02 -5.79
N VAL A 26 -1.60 -10.87 -6.24
CA VAL A 26 -2.82 -11.21 -5.50
C VAL A 26 -2.46 -12.19 -4.38
N VAL A 27 -2.60 -11.78 -3.12
CA VAL A 27 -2.14 -12.58 -1.97
C VAL A 27 -3.28 -13.24 -1.20
N ARG A 28 -4.50 -12.73 -1.33
CA ARG A 28 -5.69 -13.33 -0.72
C ARG A 28 -6.95 -12.97 -1.48
N ILE A 29 -7.88 -13.90 -1.56
CA ILE A 29 -9.24 -13.69 -2.07
C ILE A 29 -10.21 -14.37 -1.10
N GLN A 30 -11.24 -13.65 -0.70
CA GLN A 30 -12.43 -14.20 -0.06
C GLN A 30 -13.61 -13.92 -0.98
N GLY A 31 -14.39 -14.94 -1.31
CA GLY A 31 -15.47 -14.83 -2.28
C GLY A 31 -14.99 -14.88 -3.72
N VAL A 32 -15.51 -14.01 -4.59
CA VAL A 32 -15.31 -14.03 -6.04
C VAL A 32 -14.73 -12.70 -6.52
N ALA A 33 -13.72 -12.77 -7.38
CA ALA A 33 -13.15 -11.62 -8.04
C ALA A 33 -12.73 -11.97 -9.48
N ARG A 34 -12.59 -10.94 -10.31
CA ARG A 34 -12.16 -11.05 -11.70
C ARG A 34 -11.21 -9.92 -12.07
N TYR A 35 -10.48 -10.09 -13.16
CA TYR A 35 -9.61 -9.06 -13.71
C TYR A 35 -9.73 -8.95 -15.22
N SER A 36 -9.36 -7.79 -15.77
CA SER A 36 -9.18 -7.56 -17.20
C SER A 36 -7.82 -6.88 -17.43
N LEU A 37 -7.25 -7.11 -18.61
CA LEU A 37 -5.98 -6.47 -19.03
C LEU A 37 -6.19 -5.34 -20.04
N GLY A 38 -7.40 -4.78 -20.08
CA GLY A 38 -7.76 -3.70 -21.01
C GLY A 38 -8.29 -4.19 -22.37
N ASP A 39 -8.40 -5.49 -22.56
CA ASP A 39 -8.90 -6.16 -23.77
C ASP A 39 -10.41 -6.40 -23.77
N ASN A 40 -11.15 -5.81 -22.81
CA ASN A 40 -12.56 -6.04 -22.53
C ASN A 40 -12.93 -7.48 -22.14
N ALA A 41 -11.94 -8.39 -22.03
CA ALA A 41 -12.16 -9.74 -21.54
C ALA A 41 -12.00 -9.79 -20.01
N TRP A 42 -12.89 -10.54 -19.35
CA TRP A 42 -12.85 -10.75 -17.93
C TRP A 42 -12.44 -12.18 -17.59
N HIS A 43 -11.44 -12.30 -16.73
CA HIS A 43 -10.89 -13.58 -16.29
C HIS A 43 -11.09 -13.76 -14.79
N PRO A 44 -11.33 -14.99 -14.31
CA PRO A 44 -11.38 -15.26 -12.87
C PRO A 44 -10.05 -14.89 -12.20
N LEU A 45 -10.11 -14.16 -11.11
CA LEU A 45 -8.91 -13.84 -10.34
C LEU A 45 -8.58 -14.99 -9.39
N GLN A 46 -7.30 -15.30 -9.26
CA GLN A 46 -6.78 -16.33 -8.37
C GLN A 46 -5.65 -15.80 -7.50
N VAL A 47 -5.48 -16.38 -6.32
CA VAL A 47 -4.33 -16.11 -5.44
C VAL A 47 -3.04 -16.51 -6.16
N GLY A 48 -2.00 -15.68 -6.04
CA GLY A 48 -0.73 -15.83 -6.76
C GLY A 48 -0.74 -15.21 -8.17
N LYS A 49 -1.89 -14.73 -8.68
CA LYS A 49 -1.92 -14.02 -9.97
C LYS A 49 -1.08 -12.75 -9.90
N ILE A 50 -0.23 -12.59 -10.91
CA ILE A 50 0.59 -11.39 -11.11
C ILE A 50 -0.06 -10.55 -12.20
N LEU A 51 -0.21 -9.25 -11.94
CA LEU A 51 -0.76 -8.26 -12.84
C LEU A 51 0.20 -7.07 -12.93
N GLY A 52 0.11 -6.31 -14.01
CA GLY A 52 0.90 -5.08 -14.21
C GLY A 52 0.03 -3.85 -14.38
N SER A 53 0.65 -2.74 -14.79
CA SER A 53 -0.05 -1.54 -15.22
C SER A 53 -1.02 -1.86 -16.36
N GLY A 54 -2.18 -1.20 -16.36
CA GLY A 54 -3.28 -1.44 -17.30
C GLY A 54 -4.29 -2.49 -16.85
N ALA A 55 -4.02 -3.25 -15.78
CA ALA A 55 -4.96 -4.22 -15.24
C ALA A 55 -6.10 -3.55 -14.47
N ILE A 56 -7.29 -4.13 -14.58
CA ILE A 56 -8.48 -3.75 -13.82
C ILE A 56 -8.88 -4.96 -12.97
N ILE A 57 -9.08 -4.76 -11.68
CA ILE A 57 -9.52 -5.79 -10.73
C ILE A 57 -10.91 -5.43 -10.24
N GLN A 58 -11.79 -6.42 -10.21
CA GLN A 58 -13.15 -6.26 -9.69
C GLN A 58 -13.47 -7.36 -8.68
N SER A 59 -13.92 -6.97 -7.50
CA SER A 59 -14.49 -7.86 -6.49
C SER A 59 -16.01 -7.90 -6.59
N ALA A 60 -16.60 -9.08 -6.39
CA ALA A 60 -18.05 -9.24 -6.30
C ALA A 60 -18.58 -8.75 -4.93
N ALA A 61 -19.91 -8.73 -4.78
CA ALA A 61 -20.54 -8.50 -3.47
C ALA A 61 -20.05 -9.53 -2.44
N ASN A 62 -19.94 -9.14 -1.17
CA ASN A 62 -19.51 -9.99 -0.06
C ASN A 62 -18.11 -10.65 -0.28
N SER A 63 -17.29 -10.04 -1.10
CA SER A 63 -15.95 -10.52 -1.42
C SER A 63 -14.89 -9.54 -0.93
N SER A 64 -13.65 -10.02 -0.77
CA SER A 64 -12.50 -9.17 -0.57
C SER A 64 -11.28 -9.70 -1.29
N VAL A 65 -10.40 -8.79 -1.71
CA VAL A 65 -9.14 -9.10 -2.40
C VAL A 65 -8.03 -8.32 -1.74
N ASP A 66 -6.97 -9.03 -1.32
CA ASP A 66 -5.74 -8.39 -0.85
C ASP A 66 -4.66 -8.52 -1.92
N ILE A 67 -4.05 -7.40 -2.26
CA ILE A 67 -2.97 -7.31 -3.25
C ILE A 67 -1.76 -6.62 -2.65
N VAL A 68 -0.57 -7.04 -3.10
CA VAL A 68 0.72 -6.40 -2.77
C VAL A 68 1.28 -5.77 -4.03
N LEU A 69 1.73 -4.53 -3.91
CA LEU A 69 2.43 -3.81 -4.99
C LEU A 69 3.93 -3.82 -4.69
N SER A 70 4.72 -4.38 -5.61
CA SER A 70 6.16 -4.56 -5.43
C SER A 70 6.92 -4.53 -6.75
N GLY A 71 8.24 -4.33 -6.69
CA GLY A 71 9.11 -4.44 -7.87
C GLY A 71 9.35 -5.87 -8.30
N ASP A 72 9.26 -6.82 -7.36
CA ASP A 72 9.48 -8.24 -7.60
C ASP A 72 8.27 -9.06 -7.14
N PRO A 73 8.03 -10.24 -7.74
CA PRO A 73 6.97 -11.13 -7.30
C PRO A 73 7.11 -11.49 -5.81
N VAL A 74 5.99 -11.41 -5.10
CA VAL A 74 5.95 -11.87 -3.71
C VAL A 74 6.06 -13.40 -3.72
N ALA A 75 7.04 -13.94 -3.00
CA ALA A 75 7.18 -15.37 -2.82
C ALA A 75 5.99 -15.89 -2.00
N MET A 76 5.01 -16.47 -2.69
CA MET A 76 3.88 -17.12 -2.04
C MET A 76 4.35 -18.43 -1.41
N PRO A 77 4.00 -18.73 -0.14
CA PRO A 77 4.29 -20.02 0.44
C PRO A 77 3.67 -21.10 -0.44
N GLN A 78 4.46 -22.08 -0.89
CA GLN A 78 3.91 -23.23 -1.58
C GLN A 78 3.19 -24.10 -0.55
N ALA A 79 2.01 -24.61 -0.92
CA ALA A 79 1.36 -25.62 -0.12
C ALA A 79 2.30 -26.83 -0.05
N VAL A 80 2.93 -27.04 1.11
CA VAL A 80 3.69 -28.28 1.35
C VAL A 80 2.66 -29.37 1.43
N SER A 81 2.58 -30.21 0.40
CA SER A 81 1.85 -31.47 0.47
C SER A 81 2.58 -32.32 1.52
N ALA A 82 2.11 -32.26 2.78
CA ALA A 82 2.57 -33.18 3.79
C ALA A 82 2.02 -34.57 3.41
N PRO A 83 2.88 -35.58 3.20
CA PRO A 83 2.43 -36.88 2.71
C PRO A 83 1.56 -37.69 3.68
N ASP A 84 1.40 -37.25 4.93
CA ASP A 84 0.74 -38.05 5.99
C ASP A 84 -0.16 -37.27 6.97
N ALA A 85 -0.63 -36.09 6.63
CA ALA A 85 -1.66 -35.45 7.42
C ALA A 85 -3.03 -36.04 7.07
N ILE A 86 -3.59 -36.86 7.96
CA ILE A 86 -5.02 -37.24 7.93
C ILE A 86 -5.81 -35.95 8.15
N VAL A 87 -6.13 -35.28 7.06
CA VAL A 87 -7.00 -34.11 7.07
C VAL A 87 -8.43 -34.65 7.13
N PRO A 88 -9.24 -34.31 8.15
CA PRO A 88 -10.68 -34.60 8.10
C PRO A 88 -11.22 -34.00 6.81
N ALA A 89 -12.16 -34.71 6.14
CA ALA A 89 -12.70 -34.35 4.83
C ALA A 89 -12.96 -32.83 4.77
N ALA A 90 -12.04 -32.12 4.14
CA ALA A 90 -12.08 -30.67 4.06
C ALA A 90 -13.21 -30.29 3.09
N ASP A 91 -13.96 -29.28 3.46
CA ASP A 91 -14.90 -28.58 2.60
C ASP A 91 -14.22 -28.33 1.23
N PRO A 92 -14.80 -28.82 0.11
CA PRO A 92 -14.21 -28.69 -1.23
C PRO A 92 -13.99 -27.23 -1.66
N ASN A 93 -14.55 -26.26 -0.92
CA ASN A 93 -14.32 -24.83 -1.12
C ASN A 93 -13.07 -24.29 -0.42
N VAL A 94 -12.41 -25.08 0.44
CA VAL A 94 -11.17 -24.73 1.13
C VAL A 94 -9.97 -25.37 0.41
N ARG A 95 -9.80 -25.08 -0.86
CA ARG A 95 -8.58 -25.45 -1.58
C ARG A 95 -7.42 -24.60 -1.07
N GLY A 96 -6.56 -25.26 -0.26
CA GLY A 96 -5.19 -24.82 0.00
C GLY A 96 -5.03 -23.34 0.29
N LEU A 97 -5.58 -22.83 1.41
CA LEU A 97 -5.32 -21.49 1.88
C LEU A 97 -3.86 -21.40 2.33
N VAL A 98 -2.97 -21.20 1.37
CA VAL A 98 -1.64 -20.71 1.66
C VAL A 98 -1.84 -19.27 2.14
N SER A 99 -1.83 -19.08 3.46
CA SER A 99 -2.03 -17.77 4.06
C SER A 99 -0.73 -16.97 3.96
N TYR A 100 -0.60 -16.16 2.92
CA TYR A 100 0.41 -15.11 2.90
C TYR A 100 -0.13 -13.89 3.65
N LYS A 101 0.63 -13.42 4.64
CA LYS A 101 0.34 -12.18 5.35
C LYS A 101 1.45 -11.19 5.07
N PRO A 102 1.19 -10.11 4.30
CA PRO A 102 2.18 -9.09 3.96
C PRO A 102 2.80 -8.44 5.19
N MET A 103 4.04 -7.96 5.04
CA MET A 103 4.71 -7.14 6.06
C MET A 103 4.23 -5.69 5.98
N VAL A 104 4.32 -4.97 7.09
CA VAL A 104 3.93 -3.55 7.15
C VAL A 104 4.77 -2.66 6.21
N GLU A 105 5.99 -3.07 5.90
CA GLU A 105 6.89 -2.40 4.96
C GLU A 105 6.54 -2.65 3.48
N GLN A 106 5.49 -3.42 3.20
CA GLN A 106 4.99 -3.64 1.84
C GLN A 106 3.79 -2.72 1.56
N ASN A 107 3.66 -2.30 0.29
CA ASN A 107 2.45 -1.60 -0.16
C ASN A 107 1.34 -2.62 -0.35
N VAL A 108 0.31 -2.55 0.48
CA VAL A 108 -0.78 -3.53 0.51
C VAL A 108 -2.11 -2.81 0.36
N ILE A 109 -2.95 -3.34 -0.52
CA ILE A 109 -4.32 -2.85 -0.71
C ILE A 109 -5.29 -4.00 -0.43
N ARG A 110 -6.30 -3.74 0.40
CA ARG A 110 -7.50 -4.56 0.51
C ARG A 110 -8.64 -3.90 -0.23
N MET A 111 -9.20 -4.60 -1.18
CA MET A 111 -10.46 -4.24 -1.84
C MET A 111 -11.59 -4.94 -1.10
N TRP A 112 -12.65 -4.22 -0.76
CA TRP A 112 -13.88 -4.83 -0.25
C TRP A 112 -14.83 -5.23 -1.39
N GLY A 113 -16.02 -5.71 -1.07
CA GLY A 113 -17.01 -6.10 -2.06
C GLY A 113 -17.49 -4.93 -2.94
N ASN A 114 -17.90 -5.24 -4.17
CA ASN A 114 -18.36 -4.28 -5.18
C ASN A 114 -17.33 -3.21 -5.55
N THR A 115 -16.03 -3.53 -5.44
CA THR A 115 -14.95 -2.59 -5.74
C THR A 115 -14.37 -2.85 -7.12
N VAL A 116 -14.13 -1.77 -7.87
CA VAL A 116 -13.39 -1.77 -9.15
C VAL A 116 -12.18 -0.87 -8.99
N LEU A 117 -10.99 -1.48 -9.12
CA LEU A 117 -9.70 -0.81 -9.01
C LEU A 117 -8.89 -1.04 -10.29
N ALA A 118 -8.52 0.03 -10.98
CA ALA A 118 -7.57 -0.03 -12.07
C ALA A 118 -6.17 0.32 -11.58
N VAL A 119 -5.18 -0.31 -12.20
CA VAL A 119 -3.75 -0.10 -11.94
C VAL A 119 -3.20 0.71 -13.11
N ASP A 120 -3.21 2.02 -13.00
CA ASP A 120 -2.84 2.88 -14.12
C ASP A 120 -1.32 2.90 -14.35
N LYS A 121 -0.55 3.00 -13.26
CA LYS A 121 0.90 3.06 -13.32
C LYS A 121 1.54 2.39 -12.11
N LEU A 122 2.53 1.56 -12.38
CA LEU A 122 3.40 0.97 -11.36
C LEU A 122 4.82 0.88 -11.92
N THR A 123 5.71 1.76 -11.47
CA THR A 123 7.10 1.79 -11.90
C THR A 123 8.03 2.09 -10.73
N GLN A 124 9.28 1.67 -10.86
CA GLN A 124 10.34 2.07 -9.96
C GLN A 124 11.66 2.24 -10.72
N TYR A 125 12.56 3.03 -10.18
CA TYR A 125 13.94 3.14 -10.64
C TYR A 125 14.86 3.40 -9.45
N ASP A 126 16.10 2.98 -9.61
CA ASP A 126 17.15 3.16 -8.62
C ASP A 126 17.97 4.40 -8.96
N THR A 127 18.15 5.27 -7.99
CA THR A 127 19.00 6.48 -8.12
C THR A 127 20.45 6.23 -7.67
N GLY A 128 20.77 5.01 -7.20
CA GLY A 128 22.04 4.67 -6.57
C GLY A 128 22.11 5.05 -5.08
N VAL A 129 21.22 5.91 -4.61
CA VAL A 129 21.08 6.31 -3.20
C VAL A 129 19.76 5.84 -2.63
N ASP A 130 18.72 5.81 -3.45
CA ASP A 130 17.34 5.50 -3.05
C ASP A 130 16.56 4.89 -4.21
N THR A 131 15.54 4.11 -3.89
CA THR A 131 14.59 3.60 -4.88
C THR A 131 13.39 4.54 -4.95
N VAL A 132 13.17 5.11 -6.12
CA VAL A 132 12.00 5.95 -6.41
C VAL A 132 10.92 5.09 -7.05
N SER A 133 9.72 5.13 -6.50
CA SER A 133 8.54 4.43 -7.01
C SER A 133 7.45 5.41 -7.40
N ASP A 134 6.74 5.07 -8.47
CA ASP A 134 5.61 5.85 -8.97
C ASP A 134 4.42 4.90 -9.17
N SER A 135 3.39 5.09 -8.35
CA SER A 135 2.22 4.23 -8.28
C SER A 135 0.96 5.06 -8.44
N GLU A 136 0.14 4.75 -9.44
CA GLU A 136 -1.17 5.36 -9.65
C GLU A 136 -2.24 4.26 -9.72
N LEU A 137 -3.21 4.36 -8.83
CA LEU A 137 -4.38 3.50 -8.76
C LEU A 137 -5.63 4.34 -9.05
N ASP A 138 -6.57 3.80 -9.81
CA ASP A 138 -7.86 4.44 -10.11
C ASP A 138 -8.99 3.61 -9.48
N LEU A 139 -9.48 4.08 -8.33
CA LEU A 139 -10.61 3.50 -7.63
C LEU A 139 -11.90 4.03 -8.23
N ARG A 140 -12.53 3.25 -9.12
CA ARG A 140 -13.71 3.66 -9.90
C ARG A 140 -15.00 3.53 -9.12
N THR A 141 -15.13 2.48 -8.32
CA THR A 141 -16.29 2.23 -7.43
C THR A 141 -15.85 1.47 -6.20
N GLY A 142 -16.64 1.54 -5.13
CA GLY A 142 -16.43 0.81 -3.90
C GLY A 142 -15.34 1.39 -3.03
N ARG A 143 -14.73 0.56 -2.21
CA ARG A 143 -13.84 1.00 -1.14
C ARG A 143 -12.59 0.12 -1.04
N ILE A 144 -11.48 0.76 -0.74
CA ILE A 144 -10.21 0.11 -0.43
C ILE A 144 -9.70 0.54 0.93
N PHE A 145 -8.96 -0.37 1.58
CA PHE A 145 -8.03 -0.05 2.64
C PHE A 145 -6.61 -0.12 2.06
N PHE A 146 -5.77 0.83 2.38
CA PHE A 146 -4.38 0.84 1.94
C PHE A 146 -3.42 0.92 3.13
N ASN A 147 -2.30 0.20 2.99
CA ASN A 147 -1.10 0.38 3.78
C ASN A 147 0.03 0.66 2.81
N VAL A 148 0.57 1.86 2.84
CA VAL A 148 1.67 2.30 1.99
C VAL A 148 2.91 2.45 2.86
N LYS A 149 3.99 1.75 2.51
CA LYS A 149 5.27 1.85 3.21
C LYS A 149 5.83 3.27 3.14
N LYS A 150 6.72 3.59 4.06
CA LYS A 150 7.49 4.84 3.99
C LYS A 150 8.26 4.89 2.67
N MET A 151 8.14 5.99 1.94
CA MET A 151 8.70 6.18 0.61
C MET A 151 9.75 7.28 0.61
N SER A 152 10.64 7.26 -0.39
CA SER A 152 11.57 8.35 -0.65
C SER A 152 10.85 9.65 -1.00
N ALA A 153 11.56 10.77 -0.88
CA ALA A 153 10.99 12.09 -1.13
C ALA A 153 10.47 12.26 -2.57
N SER A 154 11.10 11.59 -3.52
CA SER A 154 10.79 11.65 -4.95
C SER A 154 9.75 10.62 -5.39
N SER A 155 9.37 9.67 -4.52
CA SER A 155 8.35 8.67 -4.81
C SER A 155 6.95 9.27 -4.73
N GLN A 156 6.02 8.71 -5.53
CA GLN A 156 4.61 9.08 -5.54
C GLN A 156 3.73 7.84 -5.37
N PHE A 157 2.66 7.96 -4.60
CA PHE A 157 1.60 6.99 -4.50
C PHE A 157 0.26 7.73 -4.57
N ILE A 158 -0.43 7.58 -5.68
CA ILE A 158 -1.65 8.32 -5.99
C ILE A 158 -2.82 7.35 -6.07
N ILE A 159 -3.91 7.69 -5.38
CA ILE A 159 -5.20 7.03 -5.50
C ILE A 159 -6.15 8.05 -6.14
N LYS A 160 -6.63 7.74 -7.34
CA LYS A 160 -7.68 8.50 -8.03
C LYS A 160 -9.03 7.98 -7.56
N ILE A 161 -9.96 8.87 -7.35
CA ILE A 161 -11.37 8.61 -7.05
C ILE A 161 -12.22 9.49 -7.98
N PRO A 162 -13.51 9.19 -8.20
CA PRO A 162 -14.32 9.90 -9.20
C PRO A 162 -14.36 11.42 -9.07
N ASN A 163 -14.24 11.95 -7.85
CA ASN A 163 -14.30 13.38 -7.56
C ASN A 163 -12.93 14.01 -7.26
N GLY A 164 -11.82 13.27 -7.32
CA GLY A 164 -10.52 13.81 -6.96
C GLY A 164 -9.36 12.82 -6.96
N VAL A 165 -8.28 13.23 -6.33
CA VAL A 165 -7.06 12.43 -6.18
C VAL A 165 -6.50 12.58 -4.76
N ALA A 166 -5.96 11.50 -4.22
CA ALA A 166 -5.26 11.50 -2.94
C ALA A 166 -3.81 11.06 -3.14
N GLY A 167 -2.86 11.92 -2.78
CA GLY A 167 -1.44 11.59 -2.70
C GLY A 167 -1.11 11.03 -1.32
N ILE A 168 -0.62 9.79 -1.26
CA ILE A 168 -0.33 9.05 -0.03
C ILE A 168 1.17 8.96 0.17
N ARG A 169 1.64 9.14 1.40
CA ARG A 169 3.08 9.09 1.67
C ARG A 169 3.39 8.38 2.99
N GLY A 170 3.66 7.08 2.91
CA GLY A 170 4.03 6.30 4.08
C GLY A 170 2.96 6.26 5.15
N SER A 171 1.74 5.89 4.77
CA SER A 171 0.51 6.08 5.54
C SER A 171 -0.44 4.92 5.34
N TRP A 172 -1.41 4.75 6.24
CA TRP A 172 -2.49 3.79 6.08
C TRP A 172 -3.86 4.42 6.34
N GLY A 173 -4.85 3.91 5.65
CA GLY A 173 -6.20 4.46 5.71
C GLY A 173 -7.16 3.81 4.72
N THR A 174 -8.23 4.50 4.40
CA THR A 174 -9.23 4.06 3.43
C THR A 174 -9.51 5.13 2.37
N ALA A 175 -9.87 4.68 1.18
CA ALA A 175 -10.48 5.52 0.15
C ALA A 175 -11.79 4.86 -0.31
N ASP A 176 -12.81 5.66 -0.45
CA ASP A 176 -14.17 5.24 -0.82
C ASP A 176 -14.62 6.08 -2.02
N ALA A 177 -14.76 5.43 -3.17
CA ALA A 177 -15.12 6.08 -4.42
C ALA A 177 -16.61 6.47 -4.49
N ASP A 178 -17.46 5.75 -3.74
CA ASP A 178 -18.90 5.97 -3.78
C ASP A 178 -19.30 7.22 -2.97
N THR A 179 -18.54 7.49 -1.90
CA THR A 179 -18.75 8.68 -1.05
C THR A 179 -17.76 9.80 -1.32
N GLY A 180 -16.63 9.50 -2.03
CA GLY A 180 -15.55 10.43 -2.26
C GLY A 180 -14.72 10.74 -1.00
N VAL A 181 -14.75 9.87 0.01
CA VAL A 181 -14.08 10.10 1.29
C VAL A 181 -12.74 9.38 1.34
N VAL A 182 -11.70 10.11 1.71
CA VAL A 182 -10.41 9.57 2.10
C VAL A 182 -10.23 9.75 3.61
N ALA A 183 -9.92 8.66 4.33
CA ALA A 183 -9.77 8.66 5.77
C ALA A 183 -8.43 8.07 6.18
N MET A 184 -7.72 8.76 7.09
CA MET A 184 -6.35 8.43 7.49
C MET A 184 -6.31 7.84 8.90
N GLY A 185 -5.95 6.56 9.00
CA GLY A 185 -5.72 5.92 10.29
C GLY A 185 -4.32 6.20 10.85
N GLY A 186 -3.33 6.44 9.97
CA GLY A 186 -1.96 6.79 10.34
C GLY A 186 -1.25 7.55 9.23
N GLY A 187 -0.32 8.43 9.59
CA GLY A 187 0.38 9.30 8.66
C GLY A 187 -0.50 10.43 8.12
N SER A 188 -0.34 10.78 6.84
CA SER A 188 -1.13 11.84 6.20
C SER A 188 -1.31 11.59 4.71
N ALA A 189 -2.32 12.23 4.13
CA ALA A 189 -2.57 12.33 2.71
C ALA A 189 -2.79 13.78 2.29
N VAL A 190 -2.50 14.08 1.03
CA VAL A 190 -2.92 15.34 0.38
C VAL A 190 -4.02 14.97 -0.60
N GLU A 191 -5.21 15.47 -0.37
CA GLU A 191 -6.34 15.26 -1.26
C GLU A 191 -6.63 16.54 -2.05
N SER A 192 -6.85 16.38 -3.36
CA SER A 192 -7.38 17.43 -4.22
C SER A 192 -8.64 16.91 -4.89
N CYS A 193 -9.77 17.55 -4.63
CA CYS A 193 -11.08 17.12 -5.10
C CYS A 193 -11.92 18.31 -5.59
N LEU A 194 -13.02 17.99 -6.28
CA LEU A 194 -14.02 18.98 -6.66
C LEU A 194 -15.14 19.01 -5.61
N VAL A 195 -15.35 20.15 -4.99
CA VAL A 195 -16.45 20.39 -4.06
C VAL A 195 -17.38 21.44 -4.68
N ASN A 196 -18.60 21.08 -4.99
CA ASN A 196 -19.55 21.94 -5.71
C ASN A 196 -18.96 22.51 -7.02
N GLY A 197 -18.16 21.70 -7.72
CA GLY A 197 -17.50 22.09 -8.98
C GLY A 197 -16.28 23.01 -8.81
N GLN A 198 -15.85 23.32 -7.60
CA GLN A 198 -14.66 24.13 -7.31
C GLN A 198 -13.51 23.24 -6.81
N PRO A 199 -12.27 23.45 -7.27
CA PRO A 199 -11.11 22.74 -6.76
C PRO A 199 -10.89 23.04 -5.27
N SER A 200 -10.71 21.99 -4.49
CA SER A 200 -10.37 22.07 -3.07
C SER A 200 -9.17 21.16 -2.80
N THR A 201 -8.21 21.64 -2.03
CA THR A 201 -7.05 20.83 -1.61
C THR A 201 -6.94 20.88 -0.09
N SER A 202 -6.80 19.71 0.52
CA SER A 202 -6.66 19.59 1.96
C SER A 202 -5.59 18.57 2.35
N VAL A 203 -4.98 18.76 3.52
CA VAL A 203 -4.10 17.78 4.15
C VAL A 203 -4.91 17.03 5.20
N ILE A 204 -5.03 15.72 5.01
CA ILE A 204 -5.76 14.83 5.92
C ILE A 204 -4.73 14.13 6.80
N ASN A 205 -4.72 14.44 8.09
CA ASN A 205 -3.83 13.81 9.06
C ASN A 205 -4.45 12.56 9.70
N ALA A 206 -3.63 11.77 10.38
CA ALA A 206 -4.09 10.61 11.16
C ALA A 206 -5.25 10.97 12.11
N GLY A 207 -6.29 10.13 12.11
CA GLY A 207 -7.52 10.33 12.89
C GLY A 207 -8.54 11.26 12.22
N PHE A 208 -8.27 11.74 11.01
CA PHE A 208 -9.18 12.60 10.25
C PHE A 208 -9.56 11.97 8.91
N GLN A 209 -10.66 12.45 8.36
CA GLN A 209 -11.13 12.12 7.01
C GLN A 209 -11.49 13.39 6.24
N SER A 210 -11.51 13.30 4.92
CA SER A 210 -11.97 14.39 4.08
C SER A 210 -13.44 14.72 4.37
N ASN A 211 -13.78 15.99 4.19
CA ASN A 211 -15.15 16.45 4.33
C ASN A 211 -15.81 16.48 2.95
N PRO A 212 -16.78 15.59 2.64
CA PRO A 212 -17.43 15.55 1.33
C PRO A 212 -18.17 16.84 0.97
N GLN A 213 -18.48 17.68 1.94
CA GLN A 213 -19.11 18.98 1.74
C GLN A 213 -18.12 20.11 1.53
N GLY A 214 -16.83 19.80 1.56
CA GLY A 214 -15.74 20.77 1.48
C GLY A 214 -15.33 21.38 2.82
N GLY A 215 -14.21 22.08 2.79
CA GLY A 215 -13.62 22.70 3.99
C GLY A 215 -12.59 21.80 4.67
N ASN A 216 -12.39 22.03 5.97
CA ASN A 216 -11.38 21.29 6.73
C ASN A 216 -11.75 19.82 6.92
N PRO A 217 -10.76 18.92 6.97
CA PRO A 217 -10.97 17.53 7.36
C PRO A 217 -11.66 17.42 8.72
N ILE A 218 -12.52 16.41 8.85
CA ILE A 218 -13.30 16.16 10.08
C ILE A 218 -12.76 14.93 10.81
N PRO A 219 -12.87 14.85 12.15
CA PRO A 219 -12.40 13.68 12.90
C PRO A 219 -13.14 12.39 12.50
N ILE A 220 -12.41 11.29 12.44
CA ILE A 220 -12.98 9.95 12.32
C ILE A 220 -13.57 9.56 13.68
N LEU A 221 -14.74 8.93 13.67
CA LEU A 221 -15.34 8.40 14.89
C LEU A 221 -14.43 7.31 15.51
N PRO A 222 -14.30 7.25 16.85
CA PRO A 222 -13.37 6.33 17.52
C PRO A 222 -13.57 4.85 17.15
N ASP A 223 -14.81 4.37 17.06
CA ASP A 223 -15.16 3.01 16.68
C ASP A 223 -14.76 2.69 15.22
N VAL A 224 -14.87 3.64 14.31
CA VAL A 224 -14.42 3.51 12.92
C VAL A 224 -12.89 3.44 12.87
N LEU A 225 -12.21 4.26 13.65
CA LEU A 225 -10.74 4.24 13.74
C LEU A 225 -10.23 2.92 14.33
N ASP A 226 -10.91 2.36 15.33
CA ASP A 226 -10.56 1.06 15.89
C ASP A 226 -10.78 -0.07 14.87
N ASN A 227 -11.84 -0.02 14.08
CA ASN A 227 -12.05 -0.93 12.95
C ASN A 227 -10.92 -0.83 11.91
N PHE A 228 -10.38 0.36 11.67
CA PHE A 228 -9.21 0.52 10.79
C PHE A 228 -7.98 -0.16 11.37
N ARG A 229 -7.72 -0.06 12.68
CA ARG A 229 -6.60 -0.74 13.34
C ARG A 229 -6.74 -2.26 13.27
N VAL A 230 -7.95 -2.77 13.51
CA VAL A 230 -8.25 -4.21 13.35
C VAL A 230 -8.01 -4.65 11.89
N THR A 231 -8.45 -3.85 10.91
CA THR A 231 -8.21 -4.12 9.50
C THR A 231 -6.71 -4.16 9.19
N LEU A 232 -5.94 -3.17 9.66
CA LEU A 232 -4.49 -3.14 9.49
C LEU A 232 -3.83 -4.39 10.05
N THR A 233 -4.14 -4.75 11.31
CA THR A 233 -3.59 -5.94 11.96
C THR A 233 -3.98 -7.24 11.23
N SER A 234 -5.16 -7.29 10.64
CA SER A 234 -5.59 -8.44 9.84
C SER A 234 -4.90 -8.50 8.47
N LEU A 235 -4.54 -7.34 7.92
CA LEU A 235 -3.98 -7.20 6.59
C LEU A 235 -2.47 -7.47 6.56
N VAL A 236 -1.71 -6.91 7.51
CA VAL A 236 -0.25 -6.98 7.52
C VAL A 236 0.29 -7.58 8.81
N THR A 237 1.49 -8.14 8.74
CA THR A 237 2.29 -8.49 9.91
C THR A 237 3.08 -7.25 10.32
N LEU A 238 2.88 -6.77 11.55
CA LEU A 238 3.54 -5.56 12.06
C LEU A 238 5.04 -5.80 12.30
N TYR A 239 5.39 -7.02 12.76
CA TYR A 239 6.76 -7.45 12.97
C TYR A 239 6.92 -8.90 12.52
N GLN A 240 7.99 -9.18 11.83
CA GLN A 240 8.43 -10.54 11.54
C GLN A 240 9.79 -10.72 12.21
N CYS A 241 9.82 -11.42 13.37
CA CYS A 241 11.08 -11.81 13.98
C CYS A 241 11.75 -12.87 13.10
N PRO A 242 12.95 -12.62 12.55
CA PRO A 242 13.75 -13.69 11.97
C PRO A 242 14.02 -14.70 13.09
N ASN A 243 13.62 -15.95 12.92
CA ASN A 243 13.86 -17.07 13.85
C ASN A 243 13.01 -17.18 15.12
N GLY A 244 11.82 -16.57 15.20
CA GLY A 244 10.88 -16.88 16.29
C GLY A 244 11.34 -16.51 17.71
N ALA A 245 12.38 -15.70 17.87
CA ALA A 245 12.76 -15.18 19.16
C ALA A 245 11.87 -14.00 19.56
N PRO A 246 11.27 -13.98 20.76
CA PRO A 246 10.53 -12.82 21.22
C PRO A 246 11.46 -11.62 21.37
N ASP A 247 11.04 -10.47 20.84
CA ASP A 247 11.73 -9.20 20.97
C ASP A 247 11.74 -8.78 22.45
N HIS A 248 12.86 -9.03 23.12
CA HIS A 248 13.12 -8.47 24.44
C HIS A 248 13.51 -7.01 24.26
N HIS A 249 12.54 -6.11 24.25
CA HIS A 249 12.82 -4.71 24.49
C HIS A 249 13.41 -4.56 25.90
N HIS A 250 14.74 -4.45 25.98
CA HIS A 250 15.40 -3.93 27.15
C HIS A 250 14.96 -2.49 27.35
N HIS A 251 14.01 -2.29 28.26
CA HIS A 251 13.87 -1.02 28.92
C HIS A 251 15.14 -0.81 29.75
N ASP A 252 16.05 -0.02 29.25
CA ASP A 252 17.18 0.49 30.01
C ASP A 252 16.63 1.53 31.00
N GLU A 253 16.19 1.03 32.16
CA GLU A 253 15.87 1.90 33.30
C GLU A 253 17.18 2.50 33.78
N GLY A 254 17.39 3.78 33.46
CA GLY A 254 18.50 4.58 33.92
C GLY A 254 18.64 4.51 35.43
N LYS A 255 19.62 3.76 35.94
CA LYS A 255 20.05 3.81 37.33
C LYS A 255 20.55 5.20 37.63
N VAL A 256 19.73 5.98 38.31
CA VAL A 256 20.13 7.19 39.01
C VAL A 256 21.13 6.79 40.10
N ARG A 257 22.40 7.10 39.90
CA ARG A 257 23.42 7.02 40.94
C ARG A 257 23.21 8.15 41.93
N THR A 258 22.68 7.85 43.09
CA THR A 258 22.71 8.76 44.25
C THR A 258 24.14 8.71 44.83
N SER A 259 24.87 9.81 44.71
CA SER A 259 26.11 10.03 45.41
C SER A 259 25.82 10.27 46.90
N LYS A 260 26.25 9.36 47.78
CA LYS A 260 26.33 9.61 49.24
C LYS A 260 27.57 10.45 49.48
N THR A 261 27.35 11.70 49.89
CA THR A 261 28.38 12.48 50.59
C THR A 261 28.55 11.92 51.99
N SER A 262 29.75 11.44 52.33
CA SER A 262 30.19 11.14 53.69
C SER A 262 30.87 12.37 54.24
N THR A 263 30.29 12.94 55.30
CA THR A 263 30.96 13.86 56.23
C THR A 263 31.60 13.01 57.30
N ASP A 264 32.93 13.16 57.42
CA ASP A 264 33.71 13.30 58.67
C ASP A 264 35.03 13.97 58.32
#